data_fa63649e6f2e844cd8b5ebec83dee66e
#
_entry.id   fa63649e6f2e844cd8b5ebec83dee66e
#
_cell.length_a   1.000
_cell.length_b   1.000
_cell.length_c   1.000
_cell.angle_alpha   90.00
_cell.angle_beta   90.00
_cell.angle_gamma   90.00
#
_symmetry.space_group_name_H-M   'P 1'
#
loop_
_entity.id
_entity.type
_entity.pdbx_description
1 polymer ?
#
loop_
_entity_poly.entity_id
_entity_poly.type
_entity_poly.pdbx_seq_one_letter_code
_entity_poly.pdbx_strand_id
1 'polypeptide(L)'
;MGKELHIETKCLHSGWKPKKGEPRMMPIYQSTTFKYDTSEEMGRLFDLKDEGYFYTRLQNPTNDMVAEKITDLEGGVAGVLTSSGQAANFYAVFNICEAGDHVICASAIYGGTLNLLGVTAKKMGIECTFIDADAPAEELEKAFQPNTKAVFSETISNPALVVLDIEKMAKLAHEHGVPLIVDNTFATPVNCKPFEWGADIVTHSTTKYMDGHAMQVGGAIIDSGKFDWDAYGEKFHGLTRPDESYHGIVYTEHFGKSAYIAKINAQLMRDLGSIPSPMNCKSGITSASCGETLL
;
A
#
# COMPACT_ATOMS: atom_id res chain seq x y z
N MET A 1 13.43 25.63 -2.74
CA MET A 1 12.49 24.84 -1.95
C MET A 1 11.09 25.26 -2.34
N GLY A 2 10.29 24.40 -2.94
CA GLY A 2 8.89 24.67 -3.23
C GLY A 2 8.12 24.82 -1.92
N LYS A 3 7.14 25.72 -1.91
CA LYS A 3 6.26 25.94 -0.75
C LYS A 3 5.47 24.64 -0.54
N GLU A 4 5.47 24.08 0.66
CA GLU A 4 4.63 22.93 0.99
C GLU A 4 3.15 23.28 0.75
N LEU A 5 2.45 22.42 0.01
CA LEU A 5 1.05 22.65 -0.33
C LEU A 5 0.16 22.24 0.85
N HIS A 6 -0.87 23.02 1.11
CA HIS A 6 -1.93 22.63 2.03
C HIS A 6 -2.67 21.38 1.52
N ILE A 7 -3.25 20.62 2.44
CA ILE A 7 -3.89 19.33 2.12
C ILE A 7 -5.03 19.48 1.11
N GLU A 8 -5.81 20.55 1.21
CA GLU A 8 -6.89 20.86 0.27
C GLU A 8 -6.36 21.07 -1.15
N THR A 9 -5.19 21.72 -1.28
CA THR A 9 -4.53 21.90 -2.58
C THR A 9 -4.00 20.57 -3.11
N LYS A 10 -3.44 19.74 -2.25
CA LYS A 10 -3.00 18.38 -2.63
C LYS A 10 -4.17 17.52 -3.10
N CYS A 11 -5.30 17.51 -2.41
CA CYS A 11 -6.52 16.81 -2.83
C CYS A 11 -6.94 17.16 -4.26
N LEU A 12 -6.80 18.43 -4.66
CA LEU A 12 -7.17 18.88 -6.00
C LEU A 12 -6.09 18.60 -7.05
N HIS A 13 -4.81 18.83 -6.71
CA HIS A 13 -3.75 18.99 -7.70
C HIS A 13 -2.68 17.89 -7.69
N SER A 14 -2.53 17.09 -6.63
CA SER A 14 -1.53 16.02 -6.60
C SER A 14 -1.85 14.91 -7.60
N GLY A 15 -0.82 14.21 -8.05
CA GLY A 15 -0.88 13.06 -8.96
C GLY A 15 -0.99 13.42 -10.44
N TRP A 16 -1.38 14.64 -10.81
CA TRP A 16 -1.46 15.04 -12.20
C TRP A 16 -0.83 16.42 -12.45
N LYS A 17 0.18 16.45 -13.31
CA LYS A 17 0.88 17.67 -13.72
C LYS A 17 0.75 17.85 -15.22
N PRO A 18 -0.34 18.51 -15.71
CA PRO A 18 -0.58 18.68 -17.14
C PRO A 18 0.50 19.53 -17.80
N LYS A 19 0.95 19.09 -18.98
CA LYS A 19 1.83 19.86 -19.87
C LYS A 19 1.04 20.86 -20.69
N LYS A 20 1.74 21.72 -21.44
CA LYS A 20 1.09 22.70 -22.31
C LYS A 20 0.18 22.01 -23.35
N GLY A 21 -1.10 22.37 -23.35
CA GLY A 21 -2.10 21.81 -24.24
C GLY A 21 -2.78 20.52 -23.76
N GLU A 22 -2.34 19.97 -22.63
CA GLU A 22 -3.03 18.84 -22.00
C GLU A 22 -4.24 19.28 -21.17
N PRO A 23 -5.23 18.41 -20.98
CA PRO A 23 -6.39 18.73 -20.15
C PRO A 23 -5.96 18.91 -18.68
N ARG A 24 -6.64 19.82 -17.97
CA ARG A 24 -6.38 20.03 -16.54
C ARG A 24 -6.69 18.82 -15.69
N MET A 25 -7.69 18.03 -16.09
CA MET A 25 -8.01 16.74 -15.48
C MET A 25 -7.37 15.62 -16.27
N MET A 26 -6.75 14.69 -15.57
CA MET A 26 -6.19 13.48 -16.18
C MET A 26 -7.27 12.74 -16.99
N PRO A 27 -7.05 12.44 -18.27
CA PRO A 27 -7.93 11.57 -19.06
C PRO A 27 -8.04 10.17 -18.46
N ILE A 28 -9.16 9.49 -18.71
CA ILE A 28 -9.31 8.07 -18.37
C ILE A 28 -8.73 7.22 -19.51
N TYR A 29 -7.66 6.51 -19.22
CA TYR A 29 -7.04 5.56 -20.14
C TYR A 29 -7.70 4.19 -20.02
N GLN A 30 -8.87 4.06 -20.61
CA GLN A 30 -9.64 2.81 -20.60
C GLN A 30 -9.13 1.87 -21.70
N SER A 31 -7.94 1.32 -21.52
CA SER A 31 -7.27 0.39 -22.43
C SER A 31 -6.64 -0.76 -21.66
N THR A 32 -6.60 -1.95 -22.27
CA THR A 32 -5.90 -3.11 -21.70
C THR A 32 -4.42 -3.11 -22.06
N THR A 33 -4.06 -2.63 -23.25
CA THR A 33 -2.71 -2.66 -23.82
C THR A 33 -2.35 -1.31 -24.41
N PHE A 34 -1.05 -1.10 -24.62
CA PHE A 34 -0.50 0.11 -25.19
C PHE A 34 0.35 -0.23 -26.42
N LYS A 35 0.35 0.64 -27.43
CA LYS A 35 1.04 0.42 -28.71
C LYS A 35 2.49 0.92 -28.63
N TYR A 36 3.38 0.11 -29.15
CA TYR A 36 4.76 0.46 -29.48
C TYR A 36 5.03 0.21 -30.97
N ASP A 37 6.04 0.84 -31.53
CA ASP A 37 6.32 0.74 -32.95
C ASP A 37 7.16 -0.51 -33.28
N THR A 38 7.96 -0.99 -32.32
CA THR A 38 8.81 -2.18 -32.49
C THR A 38 8.70 -3.15 -31.31
N SER A 39 9.05 -4.42 -31.57
CA SER A 39 9.16 -5.45 -30.50
C SER A 39 10.35 -5.20 -29.58
N GLU A 40 11.40 -4.55 -30.09
CA GLU A 40 12.57 -4.17 -29.33
C GLU A 40 12.24 -3.13 -28.26
N GLU A 41 11.42 -2.11 -28.58
CA GLU A 41 10.92 -1.15 -27.59
C GLU A 41 10.11 -1.86 -26.49
N MET A 42 9.22 -2.76 -26.87
CA MET A 42 8.44 -3.55 -25.91
C MET A 42 9.35 -4.43 -25.04
N GLY A 43 10.34 -5.10 -25.64
CA GLY A 43 11.32 -5.92 -24.91
C GLY A 43 12.11 -5.12 -23.86
N ARG A 44 12.48 -3.89 -24.16
CA ARG A 44 13.19 -3.00 -23.22
C ARG A 44 12.36 -2.64 -22.00
N LEU A 45 11.02 -2.52 -22.11
CA LEU A 45 10.13 -2.34 -20.98
C LEU A 45 10.12 -3.58 -20.08
N PHE A 46 10.03 -4.78 -20.69
CA PHE A 46 10.09 -6.04 -19.94
C PHE A 46 11.42 -6.24 -19.22
N ASP A 47 12.51 -5.76 -19.82
CA ASP A 47 13.85 -5.80 -19.25
C ASP A 47 14.12 -4.67 -18.23
N LEU A 48 13.13 -3.85 -17.90
CA LEU A 48 13.26 -2.68 -17.02
C LEU A 48 14.29 -1.65 -17.50
N LYS A 49 14.58 -1.60 -18.79
CA LYS A 49 15.55 -0.66 -19.40
C LYS A 49 14.90 0.66 -19.80
N ASP A 50 13.59 0.66 -20.00
CA ASP A 50 12.79 1.83 -20.34
C ASP A 50 11.56 1.91 -19.41
N GLU A 51 11.05 3.13 -19.22
CA GLU A 51 9.78 3.38 -18.55
C GLU A 51 8.64 3.43 -19.56
N GLY A 52 7.46 2.91 -19.20
CA GLY A 52 6.29 2.97 -20.05
C GLY A 52 5.19 2.00 -19.65
N TYR A 53 4.06 2.14 -20.31
CA TYR A 53 2.87 1.31 -20.08
C TYR A 53 2.75 0.27 -21.19
N PHE A 54 2.50 -0.98 -20.85
CA PHE A 54 2.25 -2.03 -21.84
C PHE A 54 0.98 -2.85 -21.56
N TYR A 55 0.62 -3.03 -20.29
CA TYR A 55 -0.56 -3.78 -19.90
C TYR A 55 -1.18 -3.25 -18.60
N THR A 56 -2.48 -2.93 -18.64
CA THR A 56 -3.18 -2.25 -17.55
C THR A 56 -3.22 -3.05 -16.23
N ARG A 57 -3.13 -4.38 -16.25
CA ARG A 57 -3.05 -5.18 -15.03
C ARG A 57 -1.82 -4.81 -14.17
N LEU A 58 -0.75 -4.38 -14.79
CA LEU A 58 0.49 -4.00 -14.13
C LEU A 58 0.54 -2.50 -13.84
N GLN A 59 0.25 -1.69 -14.85
CA GLN A 59 0.32 -0.23 -14.79
C GLN A 59 -0.67 0.42 -15.75
N ASN A 60 -1.27 1.53 -15.34
CA ASN A 60 -2.14 2.34 -16.18
C ASN A 60 -2.00 3.81 -15.76
N PRO A 61 -1.86 4.75 -16.72
CA PRO A 61 -1.67 6.17 -16.38
C PRO A 61 -2.69 6.74 -15.42
N THR A 62 -3.97 6.34 -15.55
CA THR A 62 -5.04 6.80 -14.66
C THR A 62 -4.88 6.25 -13.25
N ASN A 63 -4.57 4.97 -13.12
CA ASN A 63 -4.40 4.32 -11.83
C ASN A 63 -3.17 4.88 -11.10
N ASP A 64 -2.07 5.08 -11.82
CA ASP A 64 -0.81 5.59 -11.25
C ASP A 64 -0.98 7.03 -10.77
N MET A 65 -1.69 7.88 -11.52
CA MET A 65 -2.02 9.24 -11.08
C MET A 65 -2.78 9.25 -9.75
N VAL A 66 -3.72 8.32 -9.59
CA VAL A 66 -4.51 8.21 -8.37
C VAL A 66 -3.68 7.64 -7.22
N ALA A 67 -2.84 6.64 -7.49
CA ALA A 67 -1.89 6.11 -6.52
C ALA A 67 -0.91 7.19 -6.05
N GLU A 68 -0.36 7.99 -6.97
CA GLU A 68 0.54 9.11 -6.66
C GLU A 68 -0.17 10.17 -5.79
N LYS A 69 -1.45 10.48 -6.09
CA LYS A 69 -2.24 11.41 -5.27
C LYS A 69 -2.37 10.93 -3.82
N ILE A 70 -2.78 9.67 -3.61
CA ILE A 70 -2.92 9.11 -2.24
C ILE A 70 -1.56 9.06 -1.55
N THR A 71 -0.52 8.68 -2.28
CA THR A 71 0.87 8.66 -1.77
C THR A 71 1.31 10.03 -1.27
N ASP A 72 1.06 11.11 -2.03
CA ASP A 72 1.40 12.48 -1.61
C ASP A 72 0.54 12.96 -0.43
N LEU A 73 -0.73 12.55 -0.35
CA LEU A 73 -1.60 12.87 0.77
C LEU A 73 -1.13 12.22 2.07
N GLU A 74 -0.72 10.95 2.02
CA GLU A 74 -0.14 10.23 3.18
C GLU A 74 1.30 10.66 3.50
N GLY A 75 2.01 11.24 2.53
CA GLY A 75 3.43 11.58 2.68
C GLY A 75 4.37 10.38 2.48
N GLY A 76 3.94 9.41 1.67
CA GLY A 76 4.73 8.23 1.29
C GLY A 76 5.67 8.50 0.10
N VAL A 77 6.42 7.47 -0.29
CA VAL A 77 7.35 7.51 -1.44
C VAL A 77 6.82 6.79 -2.66
N ALA A 78 5.96 5.78 -2.46
CA ALA A 78 5.35 5.00 -3.53
C ALA A 78 4.00 4.44 -3.07
N GLY A 79 3.12 4.17 -4.03
CA GLY A 79 1.82 3.56 -3.76
C GLY A 79 1.29 2.75 -4.93
N VAL A 80 0.36 1.86 -4.65
CA VAL A 80 -0.32 1.03 -5.65
C VAL A 80 -1.80 0.91 -5.29
N LEU A 81 -2.66 0.87 -6.32
CA LEU A 81 -4.10 0.65 -6.14
C LEU A 81 -4.45 -0.82 -6.27
N THR A 82 -5.44 -1.23 -5.49
CA THR A 82 -6.02 -2.57 -5.52
C THR A 82 -7.53 -2.53 -5.75
N SER A 83 -8.11 -3.64 -6.16
CA SER A 83 -9.55 -3.75 -6.44
C SER A 83 -10.44 -3.64 -5.20
N SER A 84 -9.87 -3.72 -4.00
CA SER A 84 -10.58 -3.57 -2.72
C SER A 84 -9.60 -3.33 -1.57
N GLY A 85 -10.10 -2.81 -0.43
CA GLY A 85 -9.31 -2.72 0.80
C GLY A 85 -8.80 -4.07 1.30
N GLN A 86 -9.61 -5.14 1.14
CA GLN A 86 -9.16 -6.49 1.52
C GLN A 86 -8.02 -7.00 0.63
N ALA A 87 -8.03 -6.68 -0.66
CA ALA A 87 -6.90 -6.98 -1.53
C ALA A 87 -5.65 -6.17 -1.11
N ALA A 88 -5.83 -4.90 -0.68
CA ALA A 88 -4.74 -4.11 -0.14
C ALA A 88 -4.14 -4.75 1.12
N ASN A 89 -4.96 -5.12 2.10
CA ASN A 89 -4.51 -5.76 3.34
C ASN A 89 -3.85 -7.11 3.07
N PHE A 90 -4.41 -7.91 2.15
CA PHE A 90 -3.81 -9.17 1.74
C PHE A 90 -2.43 -8.96 1.09
N TYR A 91 -2.34 -8.05 0.11
CA TYR A 91 -1.09 -7.79 -0.59
C TYR A 91 -0.02 -7.20 0.33
N ALA A 92 -0.42 -6.30 1.24
CA ALA A 92 0.52 -5.70 2.18
C ALA A 92 1.21 -6.76 3.06
N VAL A 93 0.48 -7.75 3.54
CA VAL A 93 1.05 -8.83 4.35
C VAL A 93 1.75 -9.87 3.47
N PHE A 94 1.09 -10.33 2.41
CA PHE A 94 1.59 -11.42 1.57
C PHE A 94 2.85 -11.06 0.77
N ASN A 95 3.08 -9.76 0.54
CA ASN A 95 4.30 -9.27 -0.13
C ASN A 95 5.59 -9.60 0.65
N ILE A 96 5.50 -9.72 1.96
CA ILE A 96 6.66 -9.92 2.85
C ILE A 96 6.59 -11.19 3.70
N CYS A 97 5.50 -11.96 3.59
CA CYS A 97 5.31 -13.22 4.30
C CYS A 97 5.32 -14.40 3.33
N GLU A 98 5.86 -15.50 3.81
CA GLU A 98 5.89 -16.81 3.14
C GLU A 98 5.29 -17.88 4.06
N ALA A 99 5.17 -19.10 3.56
CA ALA A 99 4.72 -20.23 4.38
C ALA A 99 5.71 -20.48 5.54
N GLY A 100 5.18 -20.53 6.75
CA GLY A 100 5.97 -20.64 7.99
C GLY A 100 6.20 -19.31 8.69
N ASP A 101 5.79 -18.20 8.12
CA ASP A 101 5.93 -16.88 8.74
C ASP A 101 4.76 -16.55 9.68
N HIS A 102 4.98 -15.55 10.51
CA HIS A 102 4.06 -15.10 11.54
C HIS A 102 3.78 -13.60 11.44
N VAL A 103 2.55 -13.20 11.75
CA VAL A 103 2.10 -11.79 11.81
C VAL A 103 1.44 -11.54 13.16
N ILE A 104 1.69 -10.39 13.75
CA ILE A 104 0.95 -9.89 14.90
C ILE A 104 -0.15 -8.95 14.39
N CYS A 105 -1.36 -9.10 14.92
CA CYS A 105 -2.50 -8.28 14.50
C CYS A 105 -3.29 -7.82 15.74
N ALA A 106 -3.68 -6.54 15.75
CA ALA A 106 -4.61 -6.06 16.76
C ALA A 106 -5.94 -6.83 16.67
N SER A 107 -6.53 -7.18 17.81
CA SER A 107 -7.79 -7.92 17.86
C SER A 107 -9.01 -7.04 17.56
N ALA A 108 -8.91 -5.74 17.88
CA ALA A 108 -9.94 -4.75 17.56
C ALA A 108 -9.68 -4.17 16.17
N ILE A 109 -10.11 -4.88 15.12
CA ILE A 109 -10.03 -4.46 13.72
C ILE A 109 -11.26 -4.94 12.95
N TYR A 110 -11.37 -4.55 11.69
CA TYR A 110 -12.42 -4.99 10.79
C TYR A 110 -12.53 -6.52 10.69
N GLY A 111 -13.75 -7.05 10.86
CA GLY A 111 -13.99 -8.50 10.90
C GLY A 111 -13.51 -9.25 9.64
N GLY A 112 -13.53 -8.61 8.47
CA GLY A 112 -12.99 -9.19 7.25
C GLY A 112 -11.47 -9.41 7.34
N THR A 113 -10.72 -8.48 7.92
CA THR A 113 -9.27 -8.58 8.11
C THR A 113 -8.93 -9.61 9.22
N LEU A 114 -9.74 -9.67 10.28
CA LEU A 114 -9.65 -10.74 11.29
C LEU A 114 -9.73 -12.13 10.64
N ASN A 115 -10.73 -12.34 9.77
CA ASN A 115 -10.88 -13.62 9.05
C ASN A 115 -9.75 -13.84 8.03
N LEU A 116 -9.31 -12.76 7.34
CA LEU A 116 -8.22 -12.86 6.39
C LEU A 116 -6.94 -13.39 7.06
N LEU A 117 -6.52 -12.76 8.15
CA LEU A 117 -5.27 -13.11 8.84
C LEU A 117 -5.41 -14.35 9.73
N GLY A 118 -6.53 -14.47 10.46
CA GLY A 118 -6.72 -15.57 11.41
C GLY A 118 -7.14 -16.90 10.80
N VAL A 119 -7.74 -16.89 9.60
CA VAL A 119 -8.29 -18.10 8.97
C VAL A 119 -7.73 -18.34 7.57
N THR A 120 -7.82 -17.33 6.69
CA THR A 120 -7.46 -17.52 5.28
C THR A 120 -5.95 -17.61 5.11
N ALA A 121 -5.18 -16.77 5.77
CA ALA A 121 -3.70 -16.78 5.72
C ALA A 121 -3.09 -18.10 6.19
N LYS A 122 -3.73 -18.79 7.14
CA LYS A 122 -3.32 -20.13 7.59
C LYS A 122 -3.30 -21.17 6.47
N LYS A 123 -4.19 -21.04 5.47
CA LYS A 123 -4.17 -21.95 4.29
C LYS A 123 -2.92 -21.76 3.42
N MET A 124 -2.24 -20.64 3.58
CA MET A 124 -0.98 -20.30 2.91
C MET A 124 0.23 -20.51 3.83
N GLY A 125 0.01 -21.08 5.02
CA GLY A 125 1.05 -21.35 6.01
C GLY A 125 1.49 -20.12 6.81
N ILE A 126 0.74 -19.03 6.77
CA ILE A 126 1.03 -17.81 7.55
C ILE A 126 0.22 -17.84 8.84
N GLU A 127 0.89 -17.78 9.98
CA GLU A 127 0.25 -17.76 11.30
C GLU A 127 0.04 -16.32 11.78
N CYS A 128 -1.02 -16.11 12.59
CA CYS A 128 -1.35 -14.80 13.15
C CYS A 128 -1.64 -14.90 14.64
N THR A 129 -1.01 -14.04 15.45
CA THR A 129 -1.34 -13.82 16.85
C THR A 129 -2.11 -12.51 17.00
N PHE A 130 -3.32 -12.61 17.58
CA PHE A 130 -4.12 -11.43 17.89
C PHE A 130 -3.79 -10.90 19.28
N ILE A 131 -3.63 -9.59 19.37
CA ILE A 131 -3.26 -8.88 20.61
C ILE A 131 -4.28 -7.77 20.93
N ASP A 132 -4.40 -7.42 22.19
CA ASP A 132 -5.03 -6.17 22.59
C ASP A 132 -4.00 -5.04 22.44
N ALA A 133 -4.20 -4.14 21.48
CA ALA A 133 -3.27 -3.04 21.20
C ALA A 133 -3.10 -2.05 22.39
N ASP A 134 -4.07 -2.01 23.30
CA ASP A 134 -4.03 -1.18 24.50
C ASP A 134 -3.26 -1.85 25.66
N ALA A 135 -2.93 -3.13 25.56
CA ALA A 135 -2.16 -3.85 26.57
C ALA A 135 -0.77 -3.19 26.83
N PRO A 136 -0.21 -3.39 28.02
CA PRO A 136 1.15 -2.93 28.33
C PRO A 136 2.19 -3.51 27.35
N ALA A 137 3.27 -2.75 27.09
CA ALA A 137 4.30 -3.15 26.13
C ALA A 137 4.90 -4.52 26.46
N GLU A 138 5.11 -4.83 27.75
CA GLU A 138 5.66 -6.12 28.20
C GLU A 138 4.73 -7.31 27.87
N GLU A 139 3.43 -7.08 27.68
CA GLU A 139 2.49 -8.12 27.23
C GLU A 139 2.52 -8.26 25.70
N LEU A 140 2.55 -7.13 25.01
CA LEU A 140 2.64 -7.11 23.55
C LEU A 140 3.92 -7.77 23.05
N GLU A 141 5.03 -7.57 23.75
CA GLU A 141 6.32 -8.15 23.42
C GLU A 141 6.32 -9.67 23.40
N LYS A 142 5.51 -10.33 24.24
CA LYS A 142 5.37 -11.78 24.29
C LYS A 142 4.76 -12.40 23.02
N ALA A 143 4.10 -11.57 22.19
CA ALA A 143 3.51 -12.02 20.93
C ALA A 143 4.55 -12.19 19.81
N PHE A 144 5.73 -11.56 19.94
CA PHE A 144 6.76 -11.64 18.92
C PHE A 144 7.44 -13.00 18.91
N GLN A 145 7.62 -13.55 17.72
CA GLN A 145 8.29 -14.81 17.44
C GLN A 145 9.49 -14.56 16.51
N PRO A 146 10.46 -15.45 16.43
CA PRO A 146 11.63 -15.31 15.54
C PRO A 146 11.23 -15.11 14.06
N ASN A 147 10.11 -15.72 13.64
CA ASN A 147 9.54 -15.66 12.28
C ASN A 147 8.46 -14.57 12.12
N THR A 148 8.29 -13.67 13.08
CA THR A 148 7.38 -12.54 12.91
C THR A 148 7.89 -11.61 11.81
N LYS A 149 7.01 -11.25 10.86
CA LYS A 149 7.32 -10.41 9.69
C LYS A 149 6.66 -9.04 9.72
N ALA A 150 5.55 -8.88 10.40
CA ALA A 150 4.84 -7.61 10.48
C ALA A 150 3.96 -7.51 11.73
N VAL A 151 3.67 -6.27 12.10
CA VAL A 151 2.55 -5.93 12.98
C VAL A 151 1.48 -5.24 12.14
N PHE A 152 0.21 -5.65 12.24
CA PHE A 152 -0.92 -5.07 11.53
C PHE A 152 -1.94 -4.49 12.51
N SER A 153 -2.44 -3.28 12.23
CA SER A 153 -3.52 -2.66 13.00
C SER A 153 -4.34 -1.68 12.15
N GLU A 154 -5.38 -1.09 12.74
CA GLU A 154 -6.17 -0.01 12.15
C GLU A 154 -5.96 1.27 12.95
N THR A 155 -5.92 2.43 12.29
CA THR A 155 -5.83 3.75 12.97
C THR A 155 -6.99 3.95 13.94
N ILE A 156 -8.21 3.66 13.48
CA ILE A 156 -9.44 3.64 14.26
C ILE A 156 -10.17 2.34 13.92
N SER A 157 -10.37 1.49 14.91
CA SER A 157 -10.91 0.14 14.70
C SER A 157 -12.40 0.12 14.34
N ASN A 158 -12.79 -0.82 13.47
CA ASN A 158 -14.17 -1.09 13.11
C ASN A 158 -14.63 -2.45 13.69
N PRO A 159 -15.67 -2.52 14.53
CA PRO A 159 -16.59 -1.44 14.95
C PRO A 159 -16.28 -0.84 16.32
N ALA A 160 -15.20 -1.25 16.98
CA ALA A 160 -14.96 -0.92 18.39
C ALA A 160 -14.57 0.55 18.62
N LEU A 161 -14.14 1.29 17.57
CA LEU A 161 -13.70 2.69 17.61
C LEU A 161 -12.51 2.92 18.56
N VAL A 162 -11.71 1.89 18.80
CA VAL A 162 -10.43 2.02 19.52
C VAL A 162 -9.45 2.76 18.64
N VAL A 163 -8.79 3.79 19.19
CA VAL A 163 -7.76 4.56 18.51
C VAL A 163 -6.40 3.97 18.85
N LEU A 164 -5.64 3.62 17.81
CA LEU A 164 -4.33 3.02 17.95
C LEU A 164 -3.29 4.05 18.45
N ASP A 165 -2.51 3.68 19.46
CA ASP A 165 -1.24 4.34 19.75
C ASP A 165 -0.18 3.85 18.74
N ILE A 166 -0.11 4.58 17.61
CA ILE A 166 0.77 4.21 16.46
C ILE A 166 2.23 4.26 16.88
N GLU A 167 2.63 5.29 17.65
CA GLU A 167 4.03 5.48 18.07
C GLU A 167 4.51 4.33 18.95
N LYS A 168 3.70 3.91 19.95
CA LYS A 168 3.97 2.75 20.77
C LYS A 168 4.15 1.47 19.95
N MET A 169 3.22 1.23 19.03
CA MET A 169 3.24 0.01 18.21
C MET A 169 4.38 0.02 17.19
N ALA A 170 4.68 1.16 16.57
CA ALA A 170 5.81 1.30 15.65
C ALA A 170 7.14 1.05 16.36
N LYS A 171 7.34 1.68 17.53
CA LYS A 171 8.54 1.46 18.32
C LYS A 171 8.75 -0.02 18.63
N LEU A 172 7.71 -0.69 19.13
CA LEU A 172 7.77 -2.10 19.47
C LEU A 172 8.07 -2.98 18.25
N ALA A 173 7.40 -2.72 17.12
CA ALA A 173 7.65 -3.43 15.86
C ALA A 173 9.11 -3.27 15.39
N HIS A 174 9.63 -2.05 15.43
CA HIS A 174 11.01 -1.75 15.01
C HIS A 174 12.06 -2.35 15.93
N GLU A 175 11.82 -2.43 17.25
CA GLU A 175 12.70 -3.13 18.20
C GLU A 175 12.86 -4.62 17.84
N HIS A 176 11.85 -5.21 17.18
CA HIS A 176 11.90 -6.58 16.65
C HIS A 176 12.27 -6.67 15.17
N GLY A 177 12.63 -5.55 14.53
CA GLY A 177 13.05 -5.50 13.12
C GLY A 177 11.95 -5.92 12.16
N VAL A 178 10.71 -5.50 12.42
CA VAL A 178 9.55 -5.72 11.54
C VAL A 178 8.78 -4.43 11.30
N PRO A 179 8.16 -4.24 10.12
CA PRO A 179 7.36 -3.06 9.83
C PRO A 179 6.02 -3.07 10.56
N LEU A 180 5.51 -1.86 10.84
CA LEU A 180 4.13 -1.62 11.22
C LEU A 180 3.29 -1.28 9.99
N ILE A 181 2.27 -2.08 9.73
CA ILE A 181 1.25 -1.88 8.69
C ILE A 181 -0.01 -1.33 9.36
N VAL A 182 -0.51 -0.18 8.88
CA VAL A 182 -1.70 0.47 9.45
C VAL A 182 -2.77 0.66 8.38
N ASP A 183 -3.94 0.09 8.58
CA ASP A 183 -5.13 0.42 7.78
C ASP A 183 -5.69 1.78 8.25
N ASN A 184 -5.52 2.82 7.43
CA ASN A 184 -5.91 4.19 7.72
C ASN A 184 -7.26 4.58 7.09
N THR A 185 -8.10 3.59 6.81
CA THR A 185 -9.39 3.79 6.11
C THR A 185 -10.30 4.80 6.80
N PHE A 186 -10.44 4.71 8.14
CA PHE A 186 -11.39 5.56 8.87
C PHE A 186 -10.88 6.98 9.09
N ALA A 187 -9.62 7.14 9.47
CA ALA A 187 -9.04 8.45 9.69
C ALA A 187 -8.78 9.20 8.39
N THR A 188 -8.39 8.50 7.32
CA THR A 188 -7.88 9.07 6.06
C THR A 188 -6.65 9.95 6.28
N PRO A 189 -5.89 10.32 5.24
CA PRO A 189 -4.73 11.21 5.39
C PRO A 189 -5.09 12.64 5.80
N VAL A 190 -6.39 12.96 5.81
CA VAL A 190 -6.88 14.27 6.27
C VAL A 190 -6.84 14.39 7.79
N ASN A 191 -7.24 13.33 8.49
CA ASN A 191 -7.32 13.34 9.96
C ASN A 191 -6.10 12.73 10.65
N CYS A 192 -5.42 11.78 9.98
CA CYS A 192 -4.21 11.15 10.51
C CYS A 192 -3.29 10.72 9.37
N LYS A 193 -2.00 10.98 9.54
CA LYS A 193 -0.92 10.47 8.68
C LYS A 193 -0.07 9.51 9.49
N PRO A 194 -0.31 8.20 9.44
CA PRO A 194 0.40 7.22 10.27
C PRO A 194 1.92 7.25 10.13
N PHE A 195 2.44 7.68 8.97
CA PHE A 195 3.89 7.84 8.74
C PHE A 195 4.56 8.90 9.62
N GLU A 196 3.82 9.89 10.11
CA GLU A 196 4.33 10.89 11.05
C GLU A 196 4.55 10.29 12.45
N TRP A 197 3.88 9.17 12.75
CA TRP A 197 3.90 8.46 14.02
C TRP A 197 4.70 7.14 13.98
N GLY A 198 5.38 6.87 12.87
CA GLY A 198 6.29 5.73 12.75
C GLY A 198 5.75 4.51 12.00
N ALA A 199 4.54 4.53 11.48
CA ALA A 199 4.08 3.46 10.59
C ALA A 199 4.97 3.38 9.32
N ASP A 200 5.11 2.19 8.77
CA ASP A 200 5.95 1.94 7.59
C ASP A 200 5.12 1.78 6.33
N ILE A 201 4.02 1.04 6.42
CA ILE A 201 3.08 0.78 5.34
C ILE A 201 1.69 1.22 5.78
N VAL A 202 0.99 1.91 4.88
CA VAL A 202 -0.41 2.28 5.08
C VAL A 202 -1.28 1.59 4.04
N THR A 203 -2.40 1.04 4.47
CA THR A 203 -3.43 0.51 3.58
C THR A 203 -4.72 1.31 3.69
N HIS A 204 -5.53 1.28 2.64
CA HIS A 204 -6.84 1.88 2.60
C HIS A 204 -7.85 1.01 1.90
N SER A 205 -9.06 0.96 2.42
CA SER A 205 -10.25 0.74 1.61
C SER A 205 -10.68 2.08 1.03
N THR A 206 -10.29 2.37 -0.21
CA THR A 206 -10.71 3.60 -0.90
C THR A 206 -12.23 3.63 -1.16
N THR A 207 -12.90 2.50 -0.97
CA THR A 207 -14.36 2.32 -1.01
C THR A 207 -15.11 3.25 -0.05
N LYS A 208 -14.46 3.68 1.04
CA LYS A 208 -15.09 4.37 2.16
C LYS A 208 -15.01 5.89 1.97
N TYR A 209 -14.43 6.60 2.92
CA TYR A 209 -14.42 8.07 2.90
C TYR A 209 -13.66 8.68 1.71
N MET A 210 -12.68 7.98 1.14
CA MET A 210 -11.98 8.47 -0.06
C MET A 210 -12.86 8.50 -1.31
N ASP A 211 -13.81 7.56 -1.45
CA ASP A 211 -14.76 7.58 -2.57
C ASP A 211 -15.78 8.73 -2.43
N GLY A 212 -16.18 9.06 -1.21
CA GLY A 212 -17.08 10.17 -0.88
C GLY A 212 -18.54 9.95 -1.26
N HIS A 213 -18.84 9.10 -2.24
CA HIS A 213 -20.18 8.94 -2.82
C HIS A 213 -20.70 7.50 -2.81
N ALA A 214 -19.99 6.57 -2.18
CA ALA A 214 -20.33 5.14 -2.11
C ALA A 214 -20.56 4.49 -3.50
N MET A 215 -19.78 4.91 -4.51
CA MET A 215 -19.94 4.46 -5.89
C MET A 215 -18.95 3.37 -6.28
N GLN A 216 -17.78 3.32 -5.64
CA GLN A 216 -16.65 2.52 -6.10
C GLN A 216 -16.10 1.62 -5.00
N VAL A 217 -15.71 0.41 -5.36
CA VAL A 217 -14.91 -0.47 -4.52
C VAL A 217 -13.45 -0.37 -4.94
N GLY A 218 -12.57 -0.15 -3.99
CA GLY A 218 -11.14 -0.05 -4.25
C GLY A 218 -10.31 -0.12 -2.98
N GLY A 219 -9.00 -0.18 -3.16
CA GLY A 219 -8.02 -0.13 -2.09
C GLY A 219 -6.74 0.54 -2.55
N ALA A 220 -5.87 0.85 -1.60
CA ALA A 220 -4.54 1.39 -1.86
C ALA A 220 -3.55 0.86 -0.83
N ILE A 221 -2.29 0.76 -1.23
CA ILE A 221 -1.14 0.46 -0.36
C ILE A 221 -0.12 1.55 -0.60
N ILE A 222 0.37 2.16 0.47
CA ILE A 222 1.36 3.22 0.41
C ILE A 222 2.55 2.83 1.29
N ASP A 223 3.76 3.04 0.76
CA ASP A 223 5.02 2.82 1.46
C ASP A 223 5.62 4.15 1.90
N SER A 224 6.03 4.24 3.16
CA SER A 224 6.75 5.39 3.69
C SER A 224 8.17 5.53 3.13
N GLY A 225 8.77 4.42 2.67
CA GLY A 225 10.19 4.32 2.30
C GLY A 225 11.15 4.52 3.47
N LYS A 226 10.67 4.36 4.73
CA LYS A 226 11.47 4.58 5.95
C LYS A 226 11.99 3.28 6.55
N PHE A 227 11.31 2.15 6.34
CA PHE A 227 11.76 0.87 6.86
C PHE A 227 13.01 0.40 6.11
N ASP A 228 14.06 0.07 6.85
CA ASP A 228 15.34 -0.39 6.29
C ASP A 228 15.30 -1.90 6.04
N TRP A 229 14.83 -2.28 4.85
CA TRP A 229 14.73 -3.70 4.45
C TRP A 229 16.09 -4.40 4.44
N ASP A 230 17.16 -3.70 4.07
CA ASP A 230 18.51 -4.27 3.98
C ASP A 230 19.10 -4.56 5.35
N ALA A 231 18.81 -3.73 6.36
CA ALA A 231 19.23 -3.98 7.74
C ALA A 231 18.66 -5.31 8.29
N TYR A 232 17.51 -5.74 7.77
CA TYR A 232 16.83 -6.98 8.15
C TYR A 232 16.72 -7.96 6.99
N GLY A 233 17.71 -7.96 6.07
CA GLY A 233 17.68 -8.71 4.82
C GLY A 233 17.48 -10.22 4.98
N GLU A 234 18.01 -10.81 6.07
CA GLU A 234 17.77 -12.21 6.39
C GLU A 234 16.29 -12.53 6.75
N LYS A 235 15.54 -11.53 7.17
CA LYS A 235 14.11 -11.67 7.46
C LYS A 235 13.26 -11.42 6.21
N PHE A 236 13.71 -10.57 5.27
CA PHE A 236 12.97 -10.12 4.10
C PHE A 236 13.65 -10.48 2.78
N HIS A 237 13.94 -11.78 2.60
CA HIS A 237 14.65 -12.32 1.42
C HIS A 237 14.01 -11.88 0.10
N GLY A 238 12.68 -11.87 0.03
CA GLY A 238 11.94 -11.51 -1.18
C GLY A 238 12.17 -10.08 -1.67
N LEU A 239 12.78 -9.20 -0.86
CA LEU A 239 13.14 -7.83 -1.24
C LEU A 239 14.64 -7.66 -1.43
N THR A 240 15.46 -8.42 -0.69
CA THR A 240 16.91 -8.19 -0.53
C THR A 240 17.78 -9.23 -1.24
N ARG A 241 17.16 -10.24 -1.86
CA ARG A 241 17.85 -11.28 -2.64
C ARG A 241 17.31 -11.31 -4.08
N PRO A 242 18.06 -11.91 -5.04
CA PRO A 242 17.64 -12.03 -6.42
C PRO A 242 16.27 -12.72 -6.57
N ASP A 243 15.34 -12.09 -7.27
CA ASP A 243 14.04 -12.65 -7.60
C ASP A 243 14.12 -13.51 -8.86
N GLU A 244 13.98 -14.82 -8.71
CA GLU A 244 14.00 -15.76 -9.82
C GLU A 244 12.84 -15.57 -10.80
N SER A 245 11.71 -14.99 -10.31
CA SER A 245 10.52 -14.76 -11.14
C SER A 245 10.61 -13.49 -11.97
N TYR A 246 11.62 -12.62 -11.71
CA TYR A 246 11.75 -11.35 -12.39
C TYR A 246 13.23 -10.98 -12.67
N HIS A 247 13.83 -11.65 -13.65
CA HIS A 247 15.20 -11.39 -14.16
C HIS A 247 16.32 -11.41 -13.12
N GLY A 248 16.09 -11.98 -11.94
CA GLY A 248 17.07 -12.02 -10.85
C GLY A 248 17.36 -10.66 -10.21
N ILE A 249 16.44 -9.70 -10.29
CA ILE A 249 16.62 -8.39 -9.65
C ILE A 249 16.59 -8.51 -8.13
N VAL A 250 17.34 -7.64 -7.46
CA VAL A 250 17.22 -7.35 -6.03
C VAL A 250 16.43 -6.05 -5.89
N TYR A 251 15.23 -6.12 -5.30
CA TYR A 251 14.31 -4.97 -5.30
C TYR A 251 14.88 -3.77 -4.57
N THR A 252 15.55 -3.97 -3.42
CA THR A 252 16.16 -2.88 -2.64
C THR A 252 17.28 -2.19 -3.40
N GLU A 253 18.10 -2.93 -4.15
CA GLU A 253 19.19 -2.36 -4.96
C GLU A 253 18.65 -1.61 -6.19
N HIS A 254 17.61 -2.15 -6.84
CA HIS A 254 17.10 -1.61 -8.10
C HIS A 254 16.14 -0.43 -7.91
N PHE A 255 15.25 -0.52 -6.90
CA PHE A 255 14.19 0.45 -6.66
C PHE A 255 14.37 1.28 -5.38
N GLY A 256 15.39 0.98 -4.57
CA GLY A 256 15.67 1.71 -3.35
C GLY A 256 14.45 1.77 -2.43
N LYS A 257 14.06 2.98 -2.06
CA LYS A 257 12.92 3.22 -1.14
C LYS A 257 11.57 2.76 -1.66
N SER A 258 11.42 2.52 -2.97
CA SER A 258 10.17 2.03 -3.57
C SER A 258 10.13 0.51 -3.73
N ALA A 259 11.13 -0.21 -3.22
CA ALA A 259 11.31 -1.66 -3.38
C ALA A 259 10.05 -2.46 -3.02
N TYR A 260 9.40 -2.12 -1.92
CA TYR A 260 8.21 -2.80 -1.43
C TYR A 260 7.04 -2.73 -2.41
N ILE A 261 6.74 -1.55 -2.96
CA ILE A 261 5.68 -1.35 -3.95
C ILE A 261 6.08 -1.94 -5.31
N ALA A 262 7.35 -1.81 -5.69
CA ALA A 262 7.86 -2.41 -6.94
C ALA A 262 7.67 -3.93 -6.95
N LYS A 263 7.93 -4.61 -5.82
CA LYS A 263 7.69 -6.05 -5.69
C LYS A 263 6.20 -6.41 -5.79
N ILE A 264 5.30 -5.63 -5.17
CA ILE A 264 3.85 -5.83 -5.34
C ILE A 264 3.47 -5.80 -6.82
N ASN A 265 3.96 -4.83 -7.57
CA ASN A 265 3.68 -4.70 -9.00
C ASN A 265 4.27 -5.86 -9.81
N ALA A 266 5.54 -6.19 -9.55
CA ALA A 266 6.26 -7.21 -10.31
C ALA A 266 5.78 -8.64 -10.04
N GLN A 267 5.23 -8.93 -8.88
CA GLN A 267 4.74 -10.25 -8.48
C GLN A 267 3.21 -10.27 -8.32
N LEU A 268 2.66 -9.63 -7.31
CA LEU A 268 1.26 -9.80 -6.94
C LEU A 268 0.29 -9.22 -7.96
N MET A 269 0.58 -8.05 -8.54
CA MET A 269 -0.23 -7.49 -9.62
C MET A 269 -0.08 -8.30 -10.91
N ARG A 270 1.13 -8.79 -11.21
CA ARG A 270 1.37 -9.64 -12.36
C ARG A 270 0.58 -10.95 -12.28
N ASP A 271 0.61 -11.62 -11.12
CA ASP A 271 0.17 -13.01 -10.98
C ASP A 271 -1.30 -13.10 -10.54
N LEU A 272 -1.75 -12.25 -9.61
CA LEU A 272 -3.11 -12.23 -9.07
C LEU A 272 -3.98 -11.12 -9.69
N GLY A 273 -3.40 -9.97 -9.99
CA GLY A 273 -4.03 -8.93 -10.79
C GLY A 273 -5.22 -8.24 -10.14
N SER A 274 -5.22 -8.03 -8.82
CA SER A 274 -6.29 -7.31 -8.12
C SER A 274 -6.26 -5.80 -8.40
N ILE A 275 -6.27 -5.40 -9.68
CA ILE A 275 -6.26 -4.00 -10.09
C ILE A 275 -7.69 -3.46 -10.23
N PRO A 276 -7.98 -2.23 -9.81
CA PRO A 276 -9.25 -1.58 -10.10
C PRO A 276 -9.28 -1.08 -11.55
N SER A 277 -10.46 -1.00 -12.15
CA SER A 277 -10.57 -0.42 -13.50
C SER A 277 -10.20 1.07 -13.48
N PRO A 278 -9.61 1.61 -14.58
CA PRO A 278 -9.30 3.03 -14.67
C PRO A 278 -10.51 3.94 -14.45
N MET A 279 -11.69 3.52 -14.89
CA MET A 279 -12.94 4.25 -14.67
C MET A 279 -13.26 4.36 -13.18
N ASN A 280 -13.15 3.25 -12.43
CA ASN A 280 -13.41 3.24 -11.00
C ASN A 280 -12.40 4.11 -10.23
N CYS A 281 -11.11 4.01 -10.56
CA CYS A 281 -10.08 4.84 -9.94
C CYS A 281 -10.39 6.33 -10.10
N LYS A 282 -10.76 6.73 -11.29
CA LYS A 282 -11.01 8.14 -11.61
C LYS A 282 -12.25 8.69 -10.94
N SER A 283 -13.39 7.98 -11.00
CA SER A 283 -14.65 8.47 -10.46
C SER A 283 -14.66 8.54 -8.93
N GLY A 284 -14.08 7.57 -8.24
CA GLY A 284 -14.04 7.54 -6.79
C GLY A 284 -13.19 8.67 -6.18
N ILE A 285 -11.97 8.85 -6.67
CA ILE A 285 -11.00 9.76 -6.00
C ILE A 285 -11.08 11.19 -6.50
N THR A 286 -11.67 11.46 -7.66
CA THR A 286 -11.95 12.85 -8.06
C THR A 286 -13.13 13.45 -7.33
N SER A 287 -14.02 12.65 -6.76
CA SER A 287 -15.10 13.09 -5.91
C SER A 287 -14.66 13.30 -4.44
N ALA A 288 -13.58 12.67 -4.01
CA ALA A 288 -12.93 12.98 -2.73
C ALA A 288 -12.30 14.38 -2.76
N SER A 289 -13.09 15.37 -3.16
CA SER A 289 -12.76 16.75 -2.86
C SER A 289 -12.74 16.90 -1.34
N CYS A 290 -11.73 17.54 -0.79
CA CYS A 290 -11.57 17.79 0.64
C CYS A 290 -12.79 18.40 1.34
N GLY A 291 -13.75 18.92 0.58
CA GLY A 291 -14.95 19.52 1.11
C GLY A 291 -15.91 18.56 1.79
N GLU A 292 -15.95 17.29 1.40
CA GLU A 292 -16.86 16.30 2.00
C GLU A 292 -16.20 15.48 3.10
N THR A 293 -14.88 15.39 3.12
CA THR A 293 -14.14 14.71 4.19
C THR A 293 -13.96 15.59 5.43
N LEU A 294 -14.25 16.90 5.33
CA LEU A 294 -14.14 17.88 6.41
C LEU A 294 -15.49 18.19 7.11
N LEU A 295 -16.58 17.52 6.72
CA LEU A 295 -17.86 17.57 7.39
C LEU A 295 -18.08 16.31 8.22
#